data_60a18ce498c21df4c7753f651063b903
#
_entry.id   60a18ce498c21df4c7753f651063b903
#
_cell.length_a   1.000
_cell.length_b   1.000
_cell.length_c   1.000
_cell.angle_alpha   90.00
_cell.angle_beta   90.00
_cell.angle_gamma   90.00
#
_symmetry.space_group_name_H-M   'P 1'
#
loop_
_entity.id
_entity.type
_entity.pdbx_description
1 polymer ?
#
loop_
_entity_poly.entity_id
_entity_poly.type
_entity_poly.pdbx_seq_one_letter_code
_entity_poly.pdbx_strand_id
1 'polypeptide(L)'
;MLTETALDQVVGSPEVLRGQLEHLLGLGARDDVTVQVVPRSVPNNPVLGEGLITLDFGAAAPRIAFKGSHAPATYYDHEEGTTPMFRAMDRLRELASSPEESVVLLSEKLRGVQ
;
A
#
# COMPACT_ATOMS: atom_id res chain seq x y z
N MET A 1 1.87 -0.95 0.92
CA MET A 1 0.99 0.09 1.50
C MET A 1 -0.43 -0.10 1.00
N LEU A 2 -1.43 0.05 1.87
CA LEU A 2 -2.83 -0.23 1.59
C LEU A 2 -3.71 0.89 2.13
N THR A 3 -4.80 1.21 1.44
CA THR A 3 -5.80 2.11 2.01
C THR A 3 -6.71 1.34 2.96
N GLU A 4 -7.17 1.99 4.01
CA GLU A 4 -8.10 1.39 4.97
C GLU A 4 -9.37 0.89 4.29
N THR A 5 -9.87 1.64 3.30
CA THR A 5 -11.07 1.26 2.55
C THR A 5 -10.94 -0.12 1.89
N ALA A 6 -9.76 -0.46 1.39
CA ALA A 6 -9.52 -1.77 0.76
C ALA A 6 -9.68 -2.93 1.77
N LEU A 7 -9.43 -2.68 3.04
CA LEU A 7 -9.53 -3.70 4.09
C LEU A 7 -10.96 -4.00 4.50
N ASP A 8 -11.91 -3.15 4.15
CA ASP A 8 -13.32 -3.32 4.52
C ASP A 8 -14.13 -3.99 3.41
N GLN A 9 -13.55 -4.19 2.24
CA GLN A 9 -14.24 -4.81 1.11
C GLN A 9 -14.17 -6.33 1.21
N VAL A 10 -15.35 -6.95 1.30
CA VAL A 10 -15.46 -8.40 1.24
C VAL A 10 -15.49 -8.81 -0.24
N VAL A 11 -14.41 -9.40 -0.70
CA VAL A 11 -14.32 -9.97 -2.05
C VAL A 11 -14.33 -11.49 -1.90
N GLY A 12 -15.32 -12.12 -2.50
CA GLY A 12 -15.54 -13.54 -2.33
C GLY A 12 -16.38 -13.83 -1.09
N SER A 13 -15.75 -14.05 0.05
CA SER A 13 -16.44 -14.37 1.29
C SER A 13 -15.74 -13.79 2.50
N PRO A 14 -16.41 -13.75 3.68
CA PRO A 14 -15.72 -13.34 4.92
C PRO A 14 -14.50 -14.20 5.24
N GLU A 15 -14.52 -15.48 4.92
CA GLU A 15 -13.39 -16.39 5.13
C GLU A 15 -12.19 -15.98 4.28
N VAL A 16 -12.42 -15.56 3.03
CA VAL A 16 -11.38 -15.06 2.15
C VAL A 16 -10.77 -13.77 2.71
N LEU A 17 -11.61 -12.85 3.17
CA LEU A 17 -11.13 -11.60 3.80
C LEU A 17 -10.30 -11.90 5.05
N ARG A 18 -10.78 -12.82 5.90
CA ARG A 18 -10.05 -13.25 7.09
C ARG A 18 -8.66 -13.77 6.73
N GLY A 19 -8.60 -14.70 5.77
CA GLY A 19 -7.32 -15.25 5.31
C GLY A 19 -6.38 -14.20 4.76
N GLN A 20 -6.91 -13.20 4.05
CA GLN A 20 -6.11 -12.11 3.52
C GLN A 20 -5.54 -11.21 4.64
N LEU A 21 -6.35 -10.88 5.64
CA LEU A 21 -5.89 -10.08 6.78
C LEU A 21 -4.83 -10.81 7.59
N GLU A 22 -5.02 -12.11 7.81
CA GLU A 22 -4.01 -12.96 8.47
C GLU A 22 -2.71 -12.99 7.66
N HIS A 23 -2.81 -13.09 6.35
CA HIS A 23 -1.64 -13.05 5.46
C HIS A 23 -0.88 -11.73 5.56
N LEU A 24 -1.61 -10.61 5.56
CA LEU A 24 -0.99 -9.28 5.71
C LEU A 24 -0.27 -9.14 7.05
N LEU A 25 -0.88 -9.63 8.13
CA LEU A 25 -0.25 -9.65 9.45
C LEU A 25 1.03 -10.50 9.44
N GLY A 26 0.99 -11.65 8.80
CA GLY A 26 2.16 -12.51 8.63
C GLY A 26 3.28 -11.85 7.84
N LEU A 27 2.93 -11.14 6.76
CA LEU A 27 3.91 -10.39 5.97
C LEU A 27 4.53 -9.26 6.79
N GLY A 28 3.72 -8.54 7.56
CA GLY A 28 4.20 -7.45 8.41
C GLY A 28 5.13 -7.87 9.53
N ALA A 29 5.14 -9.17 9.88
CA ALA A 29 6.06 -9.73 10.86
C ALA A 29 7.44 -10.05 10.27
N ARG A 30 7.61 -10.01 8.96
CA ARG A 30 8.90 -10.28 8.31
C ARG A 30 9.79 -9.04 8.36
N ASP A 31 11.09 -9.25 8.50
CA ASP A 31 12.08 -8.16 8.55
C ASP A 31 12.23 -7.44 7.20
N ASP A 32 11.94 -8.14 6.11
CA ASP A 32 12.11 -7.63 4.75
C ASP A 32 10.83 -7.02 4.15
N VAL A 33 9.73 -6.98 4.90
CA VAL A 33 8.45 -6.45 4.44
C VAL A 33 7.90 -5.46 5.47
N THR A 34 7.50 -4.29 4.99
CA THR A 34 6.81 -3.29 5.81
C THR A 34 5.38 -3.11 5.29
N VAL A 35 4.41 -3.31 6.16
CA VAL A 35 2.99 -3.09 5.84
C VAL A 35 2.52 -1.85 6.58
N GLN A 36 2.00 -0.88 5.83
CA GLN A 36 1.41 0.34 6.39
C GLN A 36 0.04 0.57 5.79
N VAL A 37 -0.89 1.03 6.61
CA VAL A 37 -2.25 1.34 6.21
C VAL A 37 -2.43 2.85 6.18
N VAL A 38 -3.00 3.36 5.09
CA VAL A 38 -3.37 4.78 4.98
C VAL A 38 -4.78 4.90 5.51
N PRO A 39 -4.99 5.56 6.67
CA PRO A 39 -6.31 5.70 7.26
C PRO A 39 -7.27 6.47 6.35
N ARG A 40 -8.53 6.12 6.46
CA ARG A 40 -9.63 6.77 5.71
C ARG A 40 -9.72 8.27 6.01
N SER A 41 -9.31 8.66 7.20
CA SER A 41 -9.35 10.06 7.65
C SER A 41 -8.26 10.95 7.04
N VAL A 42 -7.29 10.39 6.33
CA VAL A 42 -6.19 11.16 5.74
C VAL A 42 -6.70 11.98 4.57
N PRO A 43 -6.59 13.32 4.63
CA PRO A 43 -6.97 14.17 3.50
C PRO A 43 -5.85 14.21 2.45
N ASN A 44 -6.20 14.56 1.21
CA ASN A 44 -5.24 14.83 0.15
C ASN A 44 -4.28 13.66 -0.14
N ASN A 45 -4.81 12.44 -0.15
CA ASN A 45 -4.03 11.27 -0.53
C ASN A 45 -3.56 11.44 -1.99
N PRO A 46 -2.24 11.48 -2.26
CA PRO A 46 -1.72 11.82 -3.60
C PRO A 46 -1.99 10.76 -4.67
N VAL A 47 -2.42 9.56 -4.28
CA VAL A 47 -2.69 8.46 -5.23
C VAL A 47 -4.06 7.82 -4.99
N LEU A 48 -5.01 8.61 -4.52
CA LEU A 48 -6.36 8.13 -4.24
C LEU A 48 -6.97 7.46 -5.48
N GLY A 49 -7.42 6.22 -5.31
CA GLY A 49 -8.08 5.46 -6.36
C GLY A 49 -7.15 4.82 -7.39
N GLU A 50 -5.84 4.98 -7.25
CA GLU A 50 -4.86 4.41 -8.18
C GLU A 50 -3.83 3.56 -7.46
N GLY A 51 -3.34 2.53 -8.16
CA GLY A 51 -2.19 1.76 -7.71
C GLY A 51 -0.89 2.50 -8.05
N LEU A 52 0.08 2.45 -7.15
CA LEU A 52 1.42 3.00 -7.39
C LEU A 52 2.44 1.96 -6.96
N ILE A 53 3.36 1.64 -7.86
CA ILE A 53 4.49 0.76 -7.59
C ILE A 53 5.76 1.53 -7.92
N THR A 54 6.67 1.62 -6.96
CA THR A 54 7.98 2.22 -7.16
C THR A 54 9.06 1.17 -6.93
N LEU A 55 10.03 1.12 -7.82
CA LEU A 55 11.16 0.18 -7.74
C LEU A 55 12.46 0.98 -7.70
N ASP A 56 13.20 0.80 -6.62
CA ASP A 56 14.50 1.43 -6.42
C ASP A 56 15.58 0.34 -6.38
N PHE A 57 16.49 0.37 -7.34
CA PHE A 57 17.56 -0.62 -7.48
C PHE A 57 18.88 -0.13 -6.90
N GLY A 58 18.86 0.98 -6.16
CA GLY A 58 20.07 1.62 -5.64
C GLY A 58 20.97 2.09 -6.77
N ALA A 59 22.27 1.82 -6.66
CA ALA A 59 23.24 2.19 -7.66
C ALA A 59 23.26 1.24 -8.87
N ALA A 60 22.56 0.10 -8.80
CA ALA A 60 22.64 -0.94 -9.85
C ALA A 60 21.88 -0.58 -11.12
N ALA A 61 20.77 0.18 -11.01
CA ALA A 61 19.94 0.53 -12.15
C ALA A 61 19.09 1.77 -11.85
N PRO A 62 18.60 2.49 -12.87
CA PRO A 62 17.67 3.61 -12.68
C PRO A 62 16.36 3.17 -12.03
N ARG A 63 15.75 4.11 -11.31
CA ARG A 63 14.44 3.89 -10.66
C ARG A 63 13.33 3.74 -11.71
N ILE A 64 12.32 2.96 -11.36
CA ILE A 64 11.15 2.72 -12.19
C ILE A 64 9.90 2.96 -11.35
N ALA A 65 8.84 3.47 -11.95
CA ALA A 65 7.54 3.61 -11.32
C ALA A 65 6.42 3.20 -12.27
N PHE A 66 5.38 2.61 -11.71
CA PHE A 66 4.13 2.29 -12.41
C PHE A 66 2.99 3.01 -11.71
N LYS A 67 2.06 3.54 -12.49
CA LYS A 67 0.85 4.16 -11.96
C LYS A 67 -0.36 3.62 -12.72
N GLY A 68 -1.38 3.20 -11.98
CA GLY A 68 -2.63 2.70 -12.51
C GLY A 68 -2.96 1.32 -12.00
N SER A 69 -4.26 1.05 -11.85
CA SER A 69 -4.80 -0.24 -11.42
C SER A 69 -5.46 -1.01 -12.56
N HIS A 70 -5.57 -0.39 -13.74
CA HIS A 70 -6.16 -0.97 -14.94
C HIS A 70 -5.21 -0.78 -16.13
N ALA A 71 -5.32 -1.63 -17.13
CA ALA A 71 -4.58 -1.47 -18.37
C ALA A 71 -5.24 -0.39 -19.25
N PRO A 72 -4.47 0.49 -19.93
CA PRO A 72 -3.01 0.53 -19.85
C PRO A 72 -2.51 1.24 -18.61
N ALA A 73 -1.55 0.65 -17.92
CA ALA A 73 -0.85 1.30 -16.82
C ALA A 73 0.18 2.28 -17.39
N THR A 74 0.45 3.36 -16.66
CA THR A 74 1.49 4.31 -17.03
C THR A 74 2.82 3.87 -16.40
N TYR A 75 3.85 3.80 -17.24
CA TYR A 75 5.18 3.35 -16.84
C TYR A 75 6.16 4.51 -16.96
N TYR A 76 6.97 4.71 -15.93
CA TYR A 76 7.97 5.77 -15.85
C TYR A 76 9.34 5.17 -15.61
N ASP A 77 10.31 5.48 -16.46
CA ASP A 77 11.70 5.02 -16.37
C ASP A 77 12.72 6.14 -16.48
N HIS A 78 12.25 7.38 -16.65
CA HIS A 78 13.09 8.57 -16.68
C HIS A 78 12.88 9.42 -15.43
N GLU A 79 13.89 10.14 -15.01
CA GLU A 79 13.89 10.94 -13.79
C GLU A 79 12.72 11.94 -13.72
N GLU A 80 12.35 12.56 -14.85
CA GLU A 80 11.23 13.50 -14.89
C GLU A 80 9.91 12.86 -14.48
N GLY A 81 9.69 11.60 -14.84
CA GLY A 81 8.48 10.85 -14.49
C GLY A 81 8.60 10.16 -13.15
N THR A 82 9.75 9.58 -12.81
CA THR A 82 9.92 8.81 -11.57
C THR A 82 9.99 9.69 -10.34
N THR A 83 10.62 10.86 -10.41
CA THR A 83 10.77 11.76 -9.25
C THR A 83 9.43 12.13 -8.62
N PRO A 84 8.39 12.58 -9.36
CA PRO A 84 7.09 12.85 -8.75
C PRO A 84 6.46 11.62 -8.11
N MET A 85 6.63 10.44 -8.71
CA MET A 85 6.04 9.20 -8.21
C MET A 85 6.72 8.75 -6.90
N PHE A 86 8.03 8.88 -6.81
CA PHE A 86 8.76 8.58 -5.58
C PHE A 86 8.43 9.58 -4.47
N ARG A 87 8.24 10.86 -4.80
CA ARG A 87 7.77 11.87 -3.84
C ARG A 87 6.37 11.54 -3.32
N ALA A 88 5.47 11.11 -4.21
CA ALA A 88 4.12 10.70 -3.80
C ALA A 88 4.18 9.50 -2.85
N MET A 89 5.03 8.51 -3.11
CA MET A 89 5.22 7.37 -2.22
C MET A 89 5.78 7.79 -0.87
N ASP A 90 6.77 8.68 -0.83
CA ASP A 90 7.33 9.21 0.41
C ASP A 90 6.25 9.96 1.22
N ARG A 91 5.44 10.75 0.54
CA ARG A 91 4.32 11.46 1.17
C ARG A 91 3.30 10.49 1.76
N LEU A 92 2.99 9.42 1.05
CA LEU A 92 2.09 8.38 1.55
C LEU A 92 2.64 7.72 2.81
N ARG A 93 3.94 7.44 2.86
CA ARG A 93 4.56 6.87 4.06
C ARG A 93 4.41 7.77 5.27
N GLU A 94 4.50 9.08 5.08
CA GLU A 94 4.31 10.07 6.15
C GLU A 94 2.85 10.14 6.62
N LEU A 95 1.90 10.03 5.67
CA LEU A 95 0.47 10.12 5.95
C LEU A 95 -0.10 8.80 6.52
N ALA A 96 0.53 7.69 6.21
CA ALA A 96 0.09 6.37 6.65
C ALA A 96 0.30 6.19 8.15
N SER A 97 -0.47 5.28 8.73
CA SER A 97 -0.19 4.78 10.08
C SER A 97 1.20 4.12 10.09
N SER A 98 1.88 4.18 11.23
CA SER A 98 3.17 3.49 11.39
C SER A 98 2.98 1.98 11.19
N PRO A 99 4.06 1.23 10.94
CA PRO A 99 3.96 -0.24 10.86
C PRO A 99 3.29 -0.84 12.09
N GLU A 100 3.62 -0.36 13.28
CA GLU A 100 3.07 -0.83 14.54
C GLU A 100 1.58 -0.50 14.69
N GLU A 101 1.18 0.72 14.36
CA GLU A 101 -0.22 1.13 14.36
C GLU A 101 -1.02 0.35 13.31
N SER A 102 -0.39 0.05 12.18
CA SER A 102 -1.02 -0.74 11.11
C SER A 102 -1.30 -2.17 11.54
N VAL A 103 -0.42 -2.79 12.33
CA VAL A 103 -0.67 -4.11 12.93
C VAL A 103 -1.91 -4.07 13.83
N VAL A 104 -2.03 -3.02 14.65
CA VAL A 104 -3.21 -2.85 15.52
C VAL A 104 -4.48 -2.75 14.68
N LEU A 105 -4.46 -1.91 13.65
CA LEU A 105 -5.62 -1.71 12.77
C LEU A 105 -6.01 -3.01 12.05
N LEU A 106 -5.04 -3.72 11.48
CA LEU A 106 -5.28 -4.99 10.82
C LEU A 106 -5.86 -6.03 11.77
N SER A 107 -5.36 -6.08 12.99
CA SER A 107 -5.85 -6.99 14.02
C SER A 107 -7.29 -6.67 14.42
N GLU A 108 -7.63 -5.39 14.53
CA GLU A 108 -9.00 -4.96 14.79
C GLU A 108 -9.95 -5.33 13.65
N LYS A 109 -9.53 -5.13 12.40
CA LYS A 109 -10.31 -5.53 11.24
C LYS A 109 -10.53 -7.04 11.22
N LEU A 110 -9.51 -7.82 11.54
CA LEU A 110 -9.59 -9.28 11.60
C LEU A 110 -10.62 -9.73 12.65
N ARG A 111 -10.60 -9.14 13.83
CA ARG A 111 -11.58 -9.44 14.89
C ARG A 111 -13.00 -9.07 14.47
N GLY A 112 -13.18 -8.08 13.63
CA GLY A 112 -14.49 -7.65 13.13
C GLY A 112 -15.05 -8.48 11.99
N VAL A 113 -14.27 -9.39 11.40
CA VAL A 113 -14.74 -10.26 10.30
C VAL A 113 -15.64 -11.36 10.88
N GLN A 114 -16.84 -11.45 10.33
CA GLN A 114 -17.84 -12.43 10.77
C GLN A 114 -17.94 -13.60 9.80
#